data_732f75aaa62adeae171ed07ff918340e
#
_entry.id   732f75aaa62adeae171ed07ff918340e
#
_cell.length_a   1.000
_cell.length_b   1.000
_cell.length_c   1.000
_cell.angle_alpha   90.00
_cell.angle_beta   90.00
_cell.angle_gamma   90.00
#
_symmetry.space_group_name_H-M   'P 1'
#
loop_
_entity.id
_entity.type
_entity.pdbx_description
1 polymer ?
#
loop_
_entity_poly.entity_id
_entity_poly.type
_entity_poly.pdbx_seq_one_letter_code
_entity_poly.pdbx_strand_id
1 'polypeptide(L)'
;SNPSSWKNIGKFPVKYFAVILLITAIFSGWGLMYMEEELNKPIAGSSEAPQGIKSLETLAEYSVEFQSGQTSMFIFSADERESSNGTSEIRDLPVLDTIDLIESRVSNVDNTTTTSLITFLKSIHITLGLDGNNVYSDSLWGILHNKCWEWDGDGDIEISDLPLCTTLYSMEQLDPGSRAELRGDLVDVSLDTLSEEVRSMLMNENETKTLVYVEQPYMNLITAGGLRDEIDSILVEDSILLGTNTSKLTGGLPVSLDINKGIHKTQSLTTIITLFVLTAFLIFVFRNIRIGVTTMIPVAIVILWQPLLMRGGDVNVNVFTAMVGSIVFGIGVDDCIHMIERIREEGETPTGLANSIESTGQTIFETSATTMAGISAGFLVAFPGLENFFMLMFLLIGFAF
;
A
#
# COMPACT_ATOMS: atom_id res chain seq x y z
N SER A 1 42.49 -23.15 16.92
CA SER A 1 41.66 -24.30 16.51
C SER A 1 42.55 -25.49 16.17
N ASN A 2 42.10 -26.66 16.57
CA ASN A 2 42.89 -27.89 16.34
C ASN A 2 42.80 -28.30 14.85
N PRO A 3 43.89 -28.29 14.06
CA PRO A 3 43.84 -28.58 12.62
C PRO A 3 43.27 -29.95 12.28
N SER A 4 43.20 -30.86 13.25
CA SER A 4 42.65 -32.21 13.07
C SER A 4 41.12 -32.26 12.94
N SER A 5 40.37 -31.28 13.44
CA SER A 5 38.90 -31.27 13.36
C SER A 5 38.42 -30.88 11.97
N TRP A 6 39.00 -29.87 11.35
CA TRP A 6 38.69 -29.42 10.01
C TRP A 6 38.98 -30.46 8.93
N LYS A 7 40.04 -31.27 9.14
CA LYS A 7 40.36 -32.39 8.24
C LYS A 7 39.24 -33.46 8.20
N ASN A 8 38.60 -33.69 9.33
CA ASN A 8 37.44 -34.61 9.39
C ASN A 8 36.19 -34.00 8.78
N ILE A 9 35.96 -32.69 8.97
CA ILE A 9 34.85 -31.95 8.36
C ILE A 9 35.00 -31.98 6.83
N GLY A 10 36.20 -31.72 6.29
CA GLY A 10 36.44 -31.76 4.83
C GLY A 10 36.15 -33.09 4.15
N LYS A 11 36.24 -34.21 4.87
CA LYS A 11 35.89 -35.54 4.36
C LYS A 11 34.39 -35.83 4.35
N PHE A 12 33.61 -35.13 5.17
CA PHE A 12 32.19 -35.38 5.32
C PHE A 12 31.39 -35.14 4.03
N PRO A 13 31.48 -33.98 3.36
CA PRO A 13 30.78 -33.74 2.10
C PRO A 13 31.17 -34.74 1.00
N VAL A 14 32.43 -35.13 0.92
CA VAL A 14 32.93 -36.11 -0.08
C VAL A 14 32.31 -37.47 0.17
N LYS A 15 32.21 -37.92 1.43
CA LYS A 15 31.68 -39.22 1.78
C LYS A 15 30.13 -39.29 1.64
N TYR A 16 29.45 -38.22 1.97
CA TYR A 16 27.97 -38.18 2.04
C TYR A 16 27.34 -37.32 0.96
N PHE A 17 28.04 -37.05 -0.17
CA PHE A 17 27.58 -36.15 -1.21
C PHE A 17 26.18 -36.45 -1.71
N ALA A 18 25.81 -37.72 -1.90
CA ALA A 18 24.50 -38.12 -2.39
C ALA A 18 23.36 -37.79 -1.39
N VAL A 19 23.64 -37.94 -0.09
CA VAL A 19 22.67 -37.55 0.97
C VAL A 19 22.49 -36.06 1.04
N ILE A 20 23.60 -35.30 0.93
CA ILE A 20 23.59 -33.85 0.92
C ILE A 20 22.79 -33.33 -0.30
N LEU A 21 23.07 -33.88 -1.50
CA LEU A 21 22.31 -33.51 -2.71
C LEU A 21 20.83 -33.85 -2.59
N LEU A 22 20.47 -34.99 -1.99
CA LEU A 22 19.09 -35.38 -1.78
C LEU A 22 18.38 -34.41 -0.84
N ILE A 23 18.97 -34.07 0.30
CA ILE A 23 18.45 -33.09 1.26
C ILE A 23 18.28 -31.74 0.58
N THR A 24 19.31 -31.25 -0.12
CA THR A 24 19.27 -29.97 -0.86
C THR A 24 18.13 -29.97 -1.89
N ALA A 25 17.95 -31.06 -2.64
CA ALA A 25 16.88 -31.16 -3.63
C ALA A 25 15.48 -31.15 -2.97
N ILE A 26 15.29 -31.82 -1.82
CA ILE A 26 14.04 -31.80 -1.08
C ILE A 26 13.72 -30.39 -0.59
N PHE A 27 14.67 -29.70 0.07
CA PHE A 27 14.49 -28.35 0.57
C PHE A 27 14.24 -27.34 -0.57
N SER A 28 14.96 -27.48 -1.68
CA SER A 28 14.76 -26.64 -2.86
C SER A 28 13.37 -26.90 -3.49
N GLY A 29 12.91 -28.13 -3.53
CA GLY A 29 11.57 -28.49 -3.99
C GLY A 29 10.47 -27.87 -3.10
N TRP A 30 10.64 -27.91 -1.79
CA TRP A 30 9.74 -27.25 -0.86
C TRP A 30 9.78 -25.73 -0.99
N GLY A 31 10.98 -25.14 -1.16
CA GLY A 31 11.14 -23.71 -1.40
C GLY A 31 10.39 -23.25 -2.64
N LEU A 32 10.51 -24.00 -3.74
CA LEU A 32 9.76 -23.71 -4.97
C LEU A 32 8.24 -23.84 -4.80
N MET A 33 7.79 -24.86 -4.05
CA MET A 33 6.36 -25.07 -3.81
C MET A 33 5.72 -23.94 -3.02
N TYR A 34 6.43 -23.37 -2.07
CA TYR A 34 5.94 -22.26 -1.24
C TYR A 34 6.29 -20.85 -1.80
N MET A 35 7.04 -20.78 -2.89
CA MET A 35 7.54 -19.51 -3.41
C MET A 35 6.40 -18.54 -3.80
N GLU A 36 5.37 -19.03 -4.46
CA GLU A 36 4.24 -18.21 -4.87
C GLU A 36 3.39 -17.77 -3.65
N GLU A 37 3.15 -18.68 -2.72
CA GLU A 37 2.36 -18.40 -1.52
C GLU A 37 3.06 -17.40 -0.59
N GLU A 38 4.34 -17.62 -0.28
CA GLU A 38 5.07 -16.80 0.70
C GLU A 38 5.46 -15.43 0.14
N LEU A 39 5.87 -15.36 -1.12
CA LEU A 39 6.26 -14.09 -1.74
C LEU A 39 5.06 -13.19 -2.07
N ASN A 40 3.86 -13.74 -2.19
CA ASN A 40 2.63 -12.99 -2.43
C ASN A 40 1.80 -12.75 -1.17
N LYS A 41 2.27 -13.18 0.01
CA LYS A 41 1.60 -12.85 1.27
C LYS A 41 1.53 -11.34 1.42
N PRO A 42 0.32 -10.78 1.60
CA PRO A 42 0.18 -9.35 1.82
C PRO A 42 0.82 -8.97 3.15
N ILE A 43 1.47 -7.83 3.16
CA ILE A 43 2.11 -7.28 4.36
C ILE A 43 1.01 -6.89 5.35
N ALA A 44 1.09 -7.38 6.56
CA ALA A 44 0.23 -6.90 7.65
C ALA A 44 0.77 -5.55 8.13
N GLY A 45 0.15 -4.45 7.71
CA GLY A 45 0.64 -3.09 7.98
C GLY A 45 0.84 -2.76 9.46
N SER A 46 0.03 -3.36 10.35
CA SER A 46 0.18 -3.17 11.80
C SER A 46 1.33 -3.97 12.42
N SER A 47 1.76 -5.09 11.80
CA SER A 47 2.86 -5.91 12.32
C SER A 47 4.23 -5.29 12.08
N GLU A 48 4.32 -4.27 11.22
CA GLU A 48 5.56 -3.57 10.91
C GLU A 48 5.74 -2.26 11.67
N ALA A 49 4.72 -1.82 12.41
CA ALA A 49 4.82 -0.62 13.22
C ALA A 49 5.78 -0.83 14.40
N PRO A 50 6.62 0.17 14.74
CA PRO A 50 7.50 0.07 15.88
C PRO A 50 6.70 -0.21 17.16
N GLN A 51 7.11 -1.21 17.93
CA GLN A 51 6.45 -1.58 19.18
C GLN A 51 6.87 -0.66 20.33
N GLY A 52 5.97 -0.46 21.30
CA GLY A 52 6.26 0.35 22.50
C GLY A 52 6.30 1.85 22.25
N ILE A 53 5.84 2.34 21.10
CA ILE A 53 5.67 3.76 20.82
C ILE A 53 4.28 4.21 21.29
N LYS A 54 4.26 5.01 22.35
CA LYS A 54 3.04 5.47 23.00
C LYS A 54 2.05 6.17 22.03
N SER A 55 2.56 6.92 21.07
CA SER A 55 1.70 7.56 20.05
C SER A 55 1.01 6.57 19.11
N LEU A 56 1.63 5.42 18.83
CA LEU A 56 0.99 4.37 18.01
C LEU A 56 -0.03 3.57 18.82
N GLU A 57 0.23 3.33 20.10
CA GLU A 57 -0.76 2.74 21.01
C GLU A 57 -1.99 3.63 21.13
N THR A 58 -1.78 4.95 21.32
CA THR A 58 -2.87 5.94 21.34
C THR A 58 -3.61 6.03 20.01
N LEU A 59 -2.90 5.92 18.88
CA LEU A 59 -3.54 5.90 17.55
C LEU A 59 -4.40 4.64 17.37
N ALA A 60 -3.93 3.49 17.82
CA ALA A 60 -4.71 2.26 17.78
C ALA A 60 -5.96 2.33 18.68
N GLU A 61 -5.82 2.89 19.90
CA GLU A 61 -6.94 3.16 20.80
C GLU A 61 -7.95 4.14 20.18
N TYR A 62 -7.46 5.26 19.63
CA TYR A 62 -8.28 6.23 18.91
C TYR A 62 -9.06 5.58 17.75
N SER A 63 -8.40 4.73 16.98
CA SER A 63 -9.00 4.08 15.82
C SER A 63 -10.14 3.11 16.21
N VAL A 64 -10.02 2.45 17.35
CA VAL A 64 -11.07 1.56 17.88
C VAL A 64 -12.24 2.36 18.47
N GLU A 65 -11.94 3.39 19.25
CA GLU A 65 -12.95 4.20 19.94
C GLU A 65 -13.76 5.08 18.99
N PHE A 66 -13.09 5.68 17.99
CA PHE A 66 -13.70 6.66 17.08
C PHE A 66 -13.96 6.11 15.68
N GLN A 67 -13.61 4.85 15.41
CA GLN A 67 -13.73 4.19 14.09
C GLN A 67 -13.10 5.00 12.95
N SER A 68 -12.06 5.77 13.28
CA SER A 68 -11.30 6.63 12.39
C SER A 68 -9.82 6.39 12.63
N GLY A 69 -8.95 6.80 11.74
CA GLY A 69 -7.49 6.71 11.93
C GLY A 69 -6.69 6.67 10.65
N GLN A 70 -7.32 6.37 9.53
CA GLN A 70 -6.70 6.41 8.21
C GLN A 70 -7.55 7.24 7.28
N THR A 71 -6.99 8.35 6.80
CA THR A 71 -7.64 9.22 5.83
C THR A 71 -7.06 8.95 4.45
N SER A 72 -7.93 8.57 3.56
CA SER A 72 -7.68 8.50 2.11
C SER A 72 -8.51 9.57 1.43
N MET A 73 -8.29 9.81 0.14
CA MET A 73 -9.05 10.80 -0.60
C MET A 73 -9.14 10.42 -2.08
N PHE A 74 -10.13 10.94 -2.75
CA PHE A 74 -10.17 10.94 -4.21
C PHE A 74 -10.54 12.33 -4.74
N ILE A 75 -10.15 12.61 -5.98
CA ILE A 75 -10.41 13.86 -6.66
C ILE A 75 -11.61 13.65 -7.57
N PHE A 76 -12.59 14.51 -7.45
CA PHE A 76 -13.66 14.66 -8.42
C PHE A 76 -13.35 15.86 -9.32
N SER A 77 -13.46 15.68 -10.64
CA SER A 77 -13.23 16.74 -11.66
C SER A 77 -14.51 17.02 -12.43
N ALA A 78 -14.87 18.28 -12.51
CA ALA A 78 -16.00 18.78 -13.29
C ALA A 78 -15.62 19.15 -14.74
N ASP A 79 -14.32 19.23 -15.03
CA ASP A 79 -13.75 19.77 -16.29
C ASP A 79 -14.26 19.11 -17.60
N GLU A 80 -14.79 17.88 -17.52
CA GLU A 80 -15.17 17.10 -18.70
C GLU A 80 -16.67 17.17 -19.02
N ARG A 81 -17.46 17.86 -18.20
CA ARG A 81 -18.88 18.10 -18.49
C ARG A 81 -19.04 19.36 -19.34
N GLU A 82 -19.53 19.22 -20.56
CA GLU A 82 -20.03 20.34 -21.34
C GLU A 82 -21.30 20.89 -20.67
N SER A 83 -21.19 22.00 -19.99
CA SER A 83 -22.35 22.80 -19.56
C SER A 83 -22.88 23.58 -20.76
N SER A 84 -24.17 23.87 -20.77
CA SER A 84 -24.81 24.70 -21.78
C SER A 84 -24.23 26.13 -21.84
N ASN A 85 -23.46 26.55 -20.85
CA ASN A 85 -22.90 27.90 -20.70
C ASN A 85 -21.34 27.97 -20.57
N GLY A 86 -20.63 26.87 -20.80
CA GLY A 86 -19.15 26.83 -20.66
C GLY A 86 -18.65 25.61 -19.88
N THR A 87 -17.47 25.72 -19.28
CA THR A 87 -16.91 24.70 -18.40
C THR A 87 -17.76 24.55 -17.16
N SER A 88 -18.12 23.32 -16.79
CA SER A 88 -18.84 23.04 -15.54
C SER A 88 -17.95 23.36 -14.33
N GLU A 89 -18.50 24.06 -13.37
CA GLU A 89 -17.85 24.37 -12.09
C GLU A 89 -18.38 23.47 -10.97
N ILE A 90 -17.58 23.30 -9.94
CA ILE A 90 -17.97 22.49 -8.76
C ILE A 90 -19.21 23.07 -8.07
N ARG A 91 -19.44 24.39 -8.19
CA ARG A 91 -20.60 25.11 -7.61
C ARG A 91 -21.90 24.79 -8.33
N ASP A 92 -21.86 24.25 -9.55
CA ASP A 92 -23.06 23.90 -10.31
C ASP A 92 -23.87 22.81 -9.57
N LEU A 93 -25.14 23.05 -9.30
CA LEU A 93 -25.97 22.14 -8.54
C LEU A 93 -26.01 20.71 -9.10
N PRO A 94 -26.11 20.47 -10.43
CA PRO A 94 -26.05 19.12 -11.02
C PRO A 94 -24.72 18.43 -10.78
N VAL A 95 -23.63 19.20 -10.63
CA VAL A 95 -22.29 18.67 -10.28
C VAL A 95 -22.28 18.27 -8.82
N LEU A 96 -22.81 19.12 -7.92
CA LEU A 96 -22.94 18.81 -6.51
C LEU A 96 -23.81 17.56 -6.27
N ASP A 97 -24.92 17.41 -6.99
CA ASP A 97 -25.76 16.20 -6.94
C ASP A 97 -25.00 14.94 -7.32
N THR A 98 -24.13 15.04 -8.31
CA THR A 98 -23.30 13.93 -8.75
C THR A 98 -22.27 13.56 -7.70
N ILE A 99 -21.66 14.55 -7.04
CA ILE A 99 -20.73 14.33 -5.92
C ILE A 99 -21.45 13.65 -4.76
N ASP A 100 -22.65 14.12 -4.39
CA ASP A 100 -23.46 13.53 -3.32
C ASP A 100 -23.81 12.07 -3.60
N LEU A 101 -24.17 11.75 -4.84
CA LEU A 101 -24.46 10.38 -5.24
C LEU A 101 -23.24 9.46 -5.09
N ILE A 102 -22.07 9.89 -5.58
CA ILE A 102 -20.82 9.13 -5.48
C ILE A 102 -20.41 8.98 -4.00
N GLU A 103 -20.47 10.07 -3.24
CA GLU A 103 -20.15 10.08 -1.80
C GLU A 103 -21.07 9.11 -1.03
N SER A 104 -22.35 9.13 -1.32
CA SER A 104 -23.34 8.23 -0.73
C SER A 104 -23.02 6.75 -1.03
N ARG A 105 -22.62 6.43 -2.25
CA ARG A 105 -22.24 5.06 -2.63
C ARG A 105 -20.95 4.61 -1.96
N VAL A 106 -19.96 5.48 -1.85
CA VAL A 106 -18.69 5.20 -1.15
C VAL A 106 -18.92 5.04 0.35
N SER A 107 -19.77 5.87 0.96
CA SER A 107 -20.08 5.78 2.39
C SER A 107 -20.91 4.54 2.77
N ASN A 108 -21.53 3.86 1.80
CA ASN A 108 -22.19 2.58 2.03
C ASN A 108 -21.21 1.37 2.11
N VAL A 109 -19.93 1.58 1.80
CA VAL A 109 -18.91 0.56 2.03
C VAL A 109 -18.65 0.43 3.53
N ASP A 110 -18.53 -0.79 4.02
CA ASP A 110 -18.39 -1.09 5.44
C ASP A 110 -17.21 -0.32 6.08
N ASN A 111 -17.47 0.24 7.26
CA ASN A 111 -16.50 1.01 8.05
C ASN A 111 -15.87 2.19 7.28
N THR A 112 -16.62 2.81 6.38
CA THR A 112 -16.18 3.96 5.60
C THR A 112 -17.07 5.15 5.88
N THR A 113 -16.45 6.30 6.18
CA THR A 113 -17.14 7.59 6.31
C THR A 113 -16.56 8.56 5.30
N THR A 114 -17.39 9.37 4.69
CA THR A 114 -16.96 10.36 3.71
C THR A 114 -17.16 11.78 4.24
N THR A 115 -16.26 12.67 3.86
CA THR A 115 -16.36 14.10 4.18
C THR A 115 -15.96 14.90 2.96
N SER A 116 -16.84 15.75 2.51
CA SER A 116 -16.64 16.56 1.30
C SER A 116 -17.30 17.94 1.44
N LEU A 117 -17.27 18.69 0.36
CA LEU A 117 -18.04 19.92 0.21
C LEU A 117 -19.54 19.72 0.50
N ILE A 118 -20.09 18.57 0.11
CA ILE A 118 -21.51 18.22 0.35
C ILE A 118 -21.80 18.07 1.82
N THR A 119 -20.91 17.44 2.57
CA THR A 119 -21.03 17.31 4.03
C THR A 119 -21.13 18.70 4.69
N PHE A 120 -20.34 19.66 4.19
CA PHE A 120 -20.39 21.04 4.65
C PHE A 120 -21.75 21.68 4.31
N LEU A 121 -22.22 21.59 3.06
CA LEU A 121 -23.52 22.14 2.66
C LEU A 121 -24.69 21.54 3.45
N LYS A 122 -24.63 20.25 3.78
CA LYS A 122 -25.58 19.55 4.64
C LYS A 122 -25.53 20.00 6.11
N SER A 123 -24.41 20.52 6.56
CA SER A 123 -24.24 21.00 7.94
C SER A 123 -24.75 22.42 8.17
N ILE A 124 -24.89 23.22 7.12
CA ILE A 124 -25.46 24.58 7.23
C ILE A 124 -26.96 24.49 7.39
N HIS A 125 -27.50 25.05 8.47
CA HIS A 125 -28.94 25.17 8.70
C HIS A 125 -29.40 26.60 8.47
N ILE A 126 -30.44 26.76 7.64
CA ILE A 126 -31.08 28.04 7.39
C ILE A 126 -32.44 28.02 8.12
N THR A 127 -32.68 29.07 8.89
CA THR A 127 -33.94 29.25 9.63
C THR A 127 -34.64 30.49 9.11
N LEU A 128 -35.85 30.30 8.63
CA LEU A 128 -36.75 31.40 8.28
C LEU A 128 -37.62 31.70 9.50
N GLY A 129 -37.66 32.94 9.92
CA GLY A 129 -38.41 33.39 11.07
C GLY A 129 -39.21 34.65 10.77
N LEU A 130 -40.44 34.76 11.36
CA LEU A 130 -41.25 35.96 11.36
C LEU A 130 -41.45 36.39 12.81
N ASP A 131 -41.17 37.65 13.12
CA ASP A 131 -41.39 38.26 14.45
C ASP A 131 -40.75 37.48 15.63
N GLY A 132 -39.55 36.88 15.40
CA GLY A 132 -38.82 36.16 16.43
C GLY A 132 -39.27 34.71 16.65
N ASN A 133 -40.21 34.21 15.88
CA ASN A 133 -40.60 32.80 15.85
C ASN A 133 -39.96 32.10 14.65
N ASN A 134 -39.33 30.95 14.89
CA ASN A 134 -38.81 30.09 13.81
C ASN A 134 -40.03 29.43 13.14
N VAL A 135 -40.22 29.72 11.86
CA VAL A 135 -41.35 29.20 11.08
C VAL A 135 -40.92 28.00 10.23
N TYR A 136 -39.67 27.99 9.78
CA TYR A 136 -39.10 26.93 8.98
C TYR A 136 -37.60 26.82 9.29
N SER A 137 -37.07 25.62 9.39
CA SER A 137 -35.63 25.36 9.53
C SER A 137 -35.29 24.07 8.87
N ASP A 138 -34.33 24.12 7.98
CA ASP A 138 -33.78 22.95 7.29
C ASP A 138 -32.29 23.15 6.95
N SER A 139 -31.61 22.09 6.60
CA SER A 139 -30.27 22.17 6.05
C SER A 139 -30.27 22.93 4.71
N LEU A 140 -29.19 23.63 4.40
CA LEU A 140 -29.06 24.27 3.09
C LEU A 140 -29.29 23.26 1.97
N TRP A 141 -28.73 22.05 2.10
CA TRP A 141 -28.91 20.97 1.13
C TRP A 141 -30.37 20.59 0.95
N GLY A 142 -31.11 20.46 2.06
CA GLY A 142 -32.56 20.21 2.04
C GLY A 142 -33.33 21.33 1.36
N ILE A 143 -32.97 22.58 1.62
CA ILE A 143 -33.59 23.75 0.97
C ILE A 143 -33.31 23.75 -0.53
N LEU A 144 -32.06 23.51 -0.96
CA LEU A 144 -31.68 23.47 -2.37
C LEU A 144 -32.45 22.40 -3.16
N HIS A 145 -32.82 21.27 -2.54
CA HIS A 145 -33.55 20.16 -3.16
C HIS A 145 -35.07 20.17 -2.84
N ASN A 146 -35.56 21.23 -2.19
CA ASN A 146 -36.96 21.30 -1.87
C ASN A 146 -37.83 21.54 -3.09
N LYS A 147 -38.97 20.86 -3.16
CA LYS A 147 -39.95 20.99 -4.26
C LYS A 147 -40.51 22.40 -4.41
N CYS A 148 -40.37 23.24 -3.43
CA CYS A 148 -40.85 24.64 -3.44
C CYS A 148 -40.23 25.47 -4.60
N TRP A 149 -39.04 25.11 -5.10
CA TRP A 149 -38.43 25.81 -6.22
C TRP A 149 -39.22 25.69 -7.52
N GLU A 150 -39.96 24.58 -7.69
CA GLU A 150 -40.77 24.29 -8.89
C GLU A 150 -42.25 24.53 -8.65
N TRP A 151 -42.64 24.92 -7.43
CA TRP A 151 -44.03 25.10 -7.06
C TRP A 151 -44.61 26.36 -7.71
N ASP A 152 -45.76 26.19 -8.34
CA ASP A 152 -46.51 27.23 -9.08
C ASP A 152 -47.75 27.76 -8.35
N GLY A 153 -47.91 27.37 -7.09
CA GLY A 153 -49.07 27.73 -6.25
C GLY A 153 -50.17 26.67 -6.19
N ASP A 154 -50.09 25.63 -7.00
CA ASP A 154 -51.01 24.49 -7.04
C ASP A 154 -50.27 23.18 -6.71
N GLY A 155 -50.92 22.27 -6.01
CA GLY A 155 -50.42 20.92 -5.73
C GLY A 155 -50.23 20.62 -4.26
N ASP A 156 -49.98 19.33 -3.94
CA ASP A 156 -49.80 18.84 -2.59
C ASP A 156 -48.35 19.16 -2.08
N ILE A 157 -48.27 20.07 -1.12
CA ILE A 157 -47.06 20.42 -0.38
C ILE A 157 -47.23 19.94 1.06
N GLU A 158 -46.13 19.49 1.65
CA GLU A 158 -46.13 19.21 3.09
C GLU A 158 -46.31 20.51 3.89
N ILE A 159 -47.09 20.44 4.97
CA ILE A 159 -47.39 21.61 5.82
C ILE A 159 -46.09 22.22 6.36
N SER A 160 -45.09 21.42 6.60
CA SER A 160 -43.76 21.83 7.04
C SER A 160 -43.04 22.74 6.03
N ASP A 161 -43.23 22.52 4.75
CA ASP A 161 -42.56 23.24 3.65
C ASP A 161 -43.32 24.50 3.21
N LEU A 162 -44.59 24.63 3.64
CA LEU A 162 -45.45 25.73 3.30
C LEU A 162 -44.80 27.11 3.53
N PRO A 163 -44.07 27.36 4.65
CA PRO A 163 -43.44 28.65 4.86
C PRO A 163 -42.35 28.97 3.80
N LEU A 164 -41.55 27.97 3.40
CA LEU A 164 -40.54 28.12 2.35
C LEU A 164 -41.21 28.36 1.00
N CYS A 165 -42.17 27.52 0.63
CA CYS A 165 -42.87 27.60 -0.63
C CYS A 165 -43.63 28.94 -0.78
N THR A 166 -44.31 29.42 0.27
CA THR A 166 -44.98 30.71 0.22
C THR A 166 -43.99 31.87 0.15
N THR A 167 -42.84 31.77 0.79
CA THR A 167 -41.79 32.79 0.69
C THR A 167 -41.23 32.87 -0.73
N LEU A 168 -40.89 31.75 -1.32
CA LEU A 168 -40.42 31.68 -2.72
C LEU A 168 -41.51 32.10 -3.71
N TYR A 169 -42.74 31.71 -3.47
CA TYR A 169 -43.89 32.13 -4.30
C TYR A 169 -44.25 33.61 -4.17
N SER A 170 -44.15 34.21 -2.98
CA SER A 170 -44.37 35.63 -2.77
C SER A 170 -43.31 36.51 -3.41
N MET A 171 -42.18 35.96 -3.77
CA MET A 171 -41.19 36.58 -4.65
C MET A 171 -41.68 36.53 -6.11
N GLU A 172 -42.95 36.88 -6.36
CA GLU A 172 -43.77 36.68 -7.55
C GLU A 172 -43.21 37.33 -8.84
N GLN A 173 -42.17 38.12 -8.76
CA GLN A 173 -41.47 38.71 -9.90
C GLN A 173 -40.34 37.83 -10.45
N LEU A 174 -40.06 36.68 -9.79
CA LEU A 174 -39.03 35.77 -10.20
C LEU A 174 -39.62 34.75 -11.20
N ASP A 175 -39.29 34.91 -12.47
CA ASP A 175 -39.50 33.87 -13.48
C ASP A 175 -38.71 32.61 -13.12
N PRO A 176 -38.96 31.47 -13.76
CA PRO A 176 -38.20 30.23 -13.49
C PRO A 176 -36.70 30.33 -13.64
N GLY A 177 -36.21 31.22 -14.52
CA GLY A 177 -34.80 31.51 -14.68
C GLY A 177 -34.21 32.21 -13.46
N SER A 178 -34.90 33.25 -12.98
CA SER A 178 -34.49 34.00 -11.78
C SER A 178 -34.53 33.14 -10.49
N ARG A 179 -35.43 32.14 -10.41
CA ARG A 179 -35.43 31.18 -9.29
C ARG A 179 -34.23 30.25 -9.35
N ALA A 180 -33.86 29.80 -10.55
CA ALA A 180 -32.67 28.96 -10.74
C ALA A 180 -31.38 29.74 -10.42
N GLU A 181 -31.33 31.04 -10.80
CA GLU A 181 -30.21 31.93 -10.45
C GLU A 181 -30.12 32.13 -8.93
N LEU A 182 -31.22 32.45 -8.23
CA LEU A 182 -31.26 32.57 -6.77
C LEU A 182 -30.82 31.29 -6.06
N ARG A 183 -31.19 30.12 -6.61
CA ARG A 183 -30.80 28.81 -6.07
C ARG A 183 -29.29 28.62 -6.21
N GLY A 184 -28.68 29.05 -7.32
CA GLY A 184 -27.24 29.08 -7.52
C GLY A 184 -26.54 30.05 -6.57
N ASP A 185 -27.06 31.28 -6.44
CA ASP A 185 -26.52 32.30 -5.54
C ASP A 185 -26.47 31.85 -4.09
N LEU A 186 -27.39 31.02 -3.63
CA LEU A 186 -27.36 30.45 -2.29
C LEU A 186 -26.15 29.51 -2.10
N VAL A 187 -25.80 28.73 -3.11
CA VAL A 187 -24.61 27.91 -3.07
C VAL A 187 -23.35 28.79 -3.02
N ASP A 188 -23.29 29.80 -3.91
CA ASP A 188 -22.14 30.72 -4.01
C ASP A 188 -21.91 31.47 -2.70
N VAL A 189 -22.92 32.10 -2.15
CA VAL A 189 -22.84 32.82 -0.87
C VAL A 189 -22.39 31.87 0.25
N SER A 190 -22.89 30.64 0.27
CA SER A 190 -22.54 29.67 1.32
C SER A 190 -21.08 29.23 1.21
N LEU A 191 -20.57 29.01 0.00
CA LEU A 191 -19.18 28.64 -0.24
C LEU A 191 -18.23 29.83 -0.02
N ASP A 192 -18.66 31.05 -0.33
CA ASP A 192 -17.87 32.26 -0.11
C ASP A 192 -17.75 32.65 1.38
N THR A 193 -18.64 32.15 2.24
CA THR A 193 -18.50 32.29 3.70
C THR A 193 -17.42 31.41 4.30
N LEU A 194 -16.94 30.40 3.56
CA LEU A 194 -15.80 29.58 3.98
C LEU A 194 -14.52 30.40 4.02
N SER A 195 -13.71 30.17 5.05
CA SER A 195 -12.36 30.72 5.06
C SER A 195 -11.55 30.18 3.87
N GLU A 196 -10.61 30.96 3.36
CA GLU A 196 -9.74 30.56 2.26
C GLU A 196 -9.00 29.25 2.57
N GLU A 197 -8.63 29.03 3.84
CA GLU A 197 -7.98 27.80 4.30
C GLU A 197 -8.90 26.58 4.13
N VAL A 198 -10.16 26.67 4.54
CA VAL A 198 -11.13 25.56 4.40
C VAL A 198 -11.48 25.34 2.93
N ARG A 199 -11.67 26.40 2.16
CA ARG A 199 -11.95 26.32 0.73
C ARG A 199 -10.83 25.63 -0.02
N SER A 200 -9.56 25.99 0.24
CA SER A 200 -8.39 25.33 -0.38
C SER A 200 -8.22 23.86 0.00
N MET A 201 -8.78 23.40 1.11
CA MET A 201 -8.81 21.98 1.47
C MET A 201 -9.87 21.19 0.68
N LEU A 202 -10.93 21.86 0.24
CA LEU A 202 -12.05 21.19 -0.43
C LEU A 202 -12.03 21.36 -1.94
N MET A 203 -11.58 22.51 -2.45
CA MET A 203 -11.60 22.85 -3.87
C MET A 203 -10.26 23.42 -4.35
N ASN A 204 -9.96 23.23 -5.64
CA ASN A 204 -8.82 23.87 -6.28
C ASN A 204 -9.12 25.37 -6.59
N GLU A 205 -8.07 26.15 -6.89
CA GLU A 205 -8.18 27.62 -7.17
C GLU A 205 -9.15 27.94 -8.33
N ASN A 206 -9.26 27.06 -9.31
CA ASN A 206 -10.14 27.25 -10.49
C ASN A 206 -11.55 26.68 -10.27
N GLU A 207 -11.85 26.14 -9.11
CA GLU A 207 -13.14 25.57 -8.73
C GLU A 207 -13.68 24.48 -9.70
N THR A 208 -12.75 23.80 -10.37
CA THR A 208 -13.06 22.70 -11.30
C THR A 208 -12.88 21.32 -10.70
N LYS A 209 -12.25 21.23 -9.51
CA LYS A 209 -11.94 19.98 -8.81
C LYS A 209 -12.23 20.10 -7.33
N THR A 210 -12.78 19.03 -6.77
CA THR A 210 -13.00 18.92 -5.32
C THR A 210 -12.39 17.63 -4.77
N LEU A 211 -12.03 17.67 -3.49
CA LEU A 211 -11.55 16.52 -2.73
C LEU A 211 -12.69 15.91 -1.94
N VAL A 212 -12.80 14.60 -2.01
CA VAL A 212 -13.64 13.81 -1.11
C VAL A 212 -12.71 13.01 -0.21
N TYR A 213 -12.77 13.27 1.07
CA TYR A 213 -12.03 12.54 2.09
C TYR A 213 -12.79 11.28 2.46
N VAL A 214 -12.06 10.19 2.59
CA VAL A 214 -12.58 8.88 2.96
C VAL A 214 -11.87 8.44 4.21
N GLU A 215 -12.59 8.40 5.31
CA GLU A 215 -12.05 7.99 6.60
C GLU A 215 -12.39 6.54 6.88
N GLN A 216 -11.41 5.80 7.33
CA GLN A 216 -11.50 4.38 7.65
C GLN A 216 -10.77 4.10 8.97
N PRO A 217 -11.23 3.12 9.78
CA PRO A 217 -10.49 2.69 10.95
C PRO A 217 -9.13 2.12 10.55
N TYR A 218 -8.17 2.18 11.46
CA TYR A 218 -6.86 1.56 11.25
C TYR A 218 -7.02 0.05 11.09
N MET A 219 -6.58 -0.49 9.97
CA MET A 219 -6.73 -1.90 9.62
C MET A 219 -5.46 -2.44 8.96
N ASN A 220 -5.36 -3.77 8.90
CA ASN A 220 -4.26 -4.40 8.18
C ASN A 220 -4.37 -4.16 6.66
N LEU A 221 -3.23 -4.24 5.97
CA LEU A 221 -3.18 -3.98 4.53
C LEU A 221 -3.98 -4.96 3.66
N ILE A 222 -4.29 -6.16 4.17
CA ILE A 222 -5.12 -7.13 3.45
C ILE A 222 -6.55 -6.62 3.37
N THR A 223 -7.13 -6.29 4.53
CA THR A 223 -8.50 -5.76 4.63
C THR A 223 -8.60 -4.42 3.90
N ALA A 224 -7.62 -3.54 4.11
CA ALA A 224 -7.53 -2.26 3.43
C ALA A 224 -7.43 -2.39 1.90
N GLY A 225 -6.73 -3.41 1.40
CA GLY A 225 -6.65 -3.71 -0.03
C GLY A 225 -8.00 -4.08 -0.63
N GLY A 226 -8.78 -4.91 0.07
CA GLY A 226 -10.13 -5.28 -0.34
C GLY A 226 -11.07 -4.08 -0.40
N LEU A 227 -11.10 -3.28 0.65
CA LEU A 227 -11.93 -2.06 0.71
C LEU A 227 -11.52 -1.03 -0.36
N ARG A 228 -10.23 -0.84 -0.58
CA ARG A 228 -9.75 0.02 -1.66
C ARG A 228 -10.22 -0.45 -3.03
N ASP A 229 -10.07 -1.74 -3.33
CA ASP A 229 -10.45 -2.29 -4.62
C ASP A 229 -11.99 -2.17 -4.82
N GLU A 230 -12.79 -2.28 -3.75
CA GLU A 230 -14.24 -2.04 -3.78
C GLU A 230 -14.58 -0.58 -4.04
N ILE A 231 -13.97 0.37 -3.31
CA ILE A 231 -14.16 1.80 -3.53
C ILE A 231 -13.71 2.20 -4.93
N ASP A 232 -12.54 1.78 -5.38
CA ASP A 232 -12.03 2.06 -6.73
C ASP A 232 -12.99 1.52 -7.81
N SER A 233 -13.64 0.37 -7.58
CA SER A 233 -14.63 -0.17 -8.52
C SER A 233 -15.88 0.71 -8.62
N ILE A 234 -16.37 1.23 -7.48
CA ILE A 234 -17.49 2.19 -7.43
C ILE A 234 -17.12 3.47 -8.19
N LEU A 235 -15.94 4.04 -7.92
CA LEU A 235 -15.48 5.27 -8.56
C LEU A 235 -15.35 5.12 -10.10
N VAL A 236 -14.85 3.99 -10.56
CA VAL A 236 -14.75 3.71 -12.01
C VAL A 236 -16.12 3.51 -12.63
N GLU A 237 -17.03 2.76 -11.99
CA GLU A 237 -18.38 2.54 -12.48
C GLU A 237 -19.16 3.86 -12.58
N ASP A 238 -19.12 4.68 -11.54
CA ASP A 238 -19.80 5.96 -11.49
C ASP A 238 -19.23 6.97 -12.48
N SER A 239 -17.91 6.99 -12.71
CA SER A 239 -17.32 7.85 -13.72
C SER A 239 -17.82 7.51 -15.12
N ILE A 240 -18.03 6.23 -15.43
CA ILE A 240 -18.57 5.78 -16.71
C ILE A 240 -20.06 6.11 -16.82
N LEU A 241 -20.85 5.83 -15.78
CA LEU A 241 -22.30 6.01 -15.80
C LEU A 241 -22.72 7.49 -15.81
N LEU A 242 -21.99 8.32 -15.09
CA LEU A 242 -22.33 9.73 -14.89
C LEU A 242 -21.56 10.67 -15.82
N GLY A 243 -20.61 10.15 -16.60
CA GLY A 243 -19.76 10.94 -17.48
C GLY A 243 -18.87 11.92 -16.70
N THR A 244 -18.41 11.54 -15.52
CA THR A 244 -17.55 12.34 -14.66
C THR A 244 -16.14 11.78 -14.62
N ASN A 245 -15.17 12.58 -14.23
CA ASN A 245 -13.80 12.12 -14.03
C ASN A 245 -13.48 12.09 -12.53
N THR A 246 -13.37 10.87 -11.99
CA THR A 246 -12.92 10.63 -10.61
C THR A 246 -11.57 9.95 -10.61
N SER A 247 -10.67 10.40 -9.73
CA SER A 247 -9.42 9.67 -9.51
C SER A 247 -9.67 8.40 -8.70
N LYS A 248 -8.74 7.47 -8.76
CA LYS A 248 -8.69 6.37 -7.78
C LYS A 248 -8.41 6.89 -6.38
N LEU A 249 -8.77 6.08 -5.39
CA LEU A 249 -8.47 6.37 -3.99
C LEU A 249 -6.96 6.54 -3.78
N THR A 250 -6.55 7.65 -3.19
CA THR A 250 -5.17 8.01 -2.87
C THR A 250 -5.03 8.39 -1.40
N GLY A 251 -3.77 8.53 -0.93
CA GLY A 251 -3.48 8.84 0.47
C GLY A 251 -2.45 7.89 1.04
N GLY A 252 -2.18 7.96 2.33
CA GLY A 252 -1.12 7.16 2.96
C GLY A 252 -1.31 5.65 2.79
N LEU A 253 -2.53 5.18 3.03
CA LEU A 253 -2.85 3.75 2.91
C LEU A 253 -2.85 3.25 1.46
N PRO A 254 -3.54 3.87 0.49
CA PRO A 254 -3.48 3.46 -0.91
C PRO A 254 -2.06 3.47 -1.49
N VAL A 255 -1.25 4.48 -1.15
CA VAL A 255 0.16 4.56 -1.57
C VAL A 255 0.97 3.40 -0.98
N SER A 256 0.77 3.06 0.29
CA SER A 256 1.43 1.92 0.93
C SER A 256 1.06 0.59 0.26
N LEU A 257 -0.20 0.43 -0.13
CA LEU A 257 -0.68 -0.74 -0.88
C LEU A 257 -0.04 -0.84 -2.28
N ASP A 258 0.10 0.29 -2.99
CA ASP A 258 0.73 0.32 -4.31
C ASP A 258 2.22 0.03 -4.24
N ILE A 259 2.91 0.59 -3.24
CA ILE A 259 4.33 0.28 -2.97
C ILE A 259 4.47 -1.22 -2.72
N ASN A 260 3.61 -1.79 -1.89
CA ASN A 260 3.63 -3.21 -1.58
C ASN A 260 3.40 -4.09 -2.82
N LYS A 261 2.34 -3.82 -3.60
CA LYS A 261 2.09 -4.50 -4.87
C LYS A 261 3.29 -4.36 -5.84
N GLY A 262 3.92 -3.18 -5.86
CA GLY A 262 5.12 -2.91 -6.65
C GLY A 262 6.32 -3.76 -6.22
N ILE A 263 6.56 -3.89 -4.92
CA ILE A 263 7.64 -4.71 -4.35
C ILE A 263 7.45 -6.17 -4.75
N HIS A 264 6.26 -6.72 -4.52
CA HIS A 264 5.95 -8.11 -4.88
C HIS A 264 6.19 -8.40 -6.36
N LYS A 265 5.71 -7.51 -7.24
CA LYS A 265 5.87 -7.66 -8.68
C LYS A 265 7.33 -7.60 -9.14
N THR A 266 8.13 -6.76 -8.50
CA THR A 266 9.52 -6.50 -8.94
C THR A 266 10.53 -7.40 -8.24
N GLN A 267 10.25 -7.91 -7.05
CA GLN A 267 11.19 -8.73 -6.26
C GLN A 267 11.67 -9.96 -7.03
N SER A 268 10.77 -10.78 -7.55
CA SER A 268 11.12 -11.99 -8.30
C SER A 268 11.92 -11.66 -9.56
N LEU A 269 11.53 -10.62 -10.30
CA LEU A 269 12.22 -10.16 -11.50
C LEU A 269 13.63 -9.67 -11.16
N THR A 270 13.77 -8.86 -10.11
CA THR A 270 15.06 -8.33 -9.66
C THR A 270 16.00 -9.46 -9.22
N THR A 271 15.51 -10.45 -8.50
CA THR A 271 16.28 -11.64 -8.08
C THR A 271 16.80 -12.42 -9.28
N ILE A 272 15.96 -12.67 -10.28
CA ILE A 272 16.33 -13.36 -11.51
C ILE A 272 17.39 -12.56 -12.30
N ILE A 273 17.18 -11.26 -12.48
CA ILE A 273 18.13 -10.38 -13.18
C ILE A 273 19.47 -10.38 -12.45
N THR A 274 19.48 -10.25 -11.12
CA THR A 274 20.70 -10.29 -10.31
C THR A 274 21.45 -11.60 -10.50
N LEU A 275 20.74 -12.74 -10.47
CA LEU A 275 21.34 -14.06 -10.73
C LEU A 275 22.02 -14.11 -12.10
N PHE A 276 21.35 -13.63 -13.14
CA PHE A 276 21.91 -13.62 -14.50
C PHE A 276 23.12 -12.70 -14.63
N VAL A 277 23.02 -11.47 -14.10
CA VAL A 277 24.12 -10.48 -14.18
C VAL A 277 25.35 -10.98 -13.43
N LEU A 278 25.19 -11.51 -12.20
CA LEU A 278 26.28 -12.07 -11.43
C LEU A 278 26.90 -13.32 -12.11
N THR A 279 26.06 -14.20 -12.64
CA THR A 279 26.56 -15.38 -13.40
C THR A 279 27.37 -14.96 -14.62
N ALA A 280 26.86 -13.98 -15.40
CA ALA A 280 27.57 -13.45 -16.55
C ALA A 280 28.91 -12.80 -16.17
N PHE A 281 28.89 -12.02 -15.06
CA PHE A 281 30.11 -11.41 -14.52
C PHE A 281 31.14 -12.45 -14.09
N LEU A 282 30.75 -13.52 -13.41
CA LEU A 282 31.63 -14.60 -13.00
C LEU A 282 32.19 -15.37 -14.20
N ILE A 283 31.37 -15.64 -15.23
CA ILE A 283 31.84 -16.24 -16.49
C ILE A 283 32.93 -15.37 -17.14
N PHE A 284 32.71 -14.03 -17.12
CA PHE A 284 33.70 -13.10 -17.67
C PHE A 284 35.00 -13.09 -16.86
N VAL A 285 34.90 -13.05 -15.51
CA VAL A 285 36.07 -13.03 -14.61
C VAL A 285 36.88 -14.33 -14.73
N PHE A 286 36.21 -15.47 -14.62
CA PHE A 286 36.87 -16.79 -14.70
C PHE A 286 37.21 -17.21 -16.12
N ARG A 287 36.70 -16.51 -17.14
CA ARG A 287 36.81 -16.88 -18.57
C ARG A 287 36.42 -18.33 -18.86
N ASN A 288 35.54 -18.88 -18.07
CA ASN A 288 35.10 -20.27 -18.14
C ASN A 288 33.63 -20.38 -17.70
N ILE A 289 32.77 -20.77 -18.65
CA ILE A 289 31.31 -20.88 -18.40
C ILE A 289 31.03 -21.91 -17.31
N ARG A 290 31.70 -23.05 -17.32
CA ARG A 290 31.48 -24.14 -16.35
C ARG A 290 31.78 -23.64 -14.93
N ILE A 291 32.88 -22.95 -14.72
CA ILE A 291 33.28 -22.44 -13.40
C ILE A 291 32.32 -21.35 -12.96
N GLY A 292 32.01 -20.36 -13.80
CA GLY A 292 31.10 -19.28 -13.46
C GLY A 292 29.70 -19.77 -13.05
N VAL A 293 29.15 -20.73 -13.79
CA VAL A 293 27.85 -21.33 -13.44
C VAL A 293 27.92 -22.14 -12.14
N THR A 294 28.96 -22.98 -11.99
CA THR A 294 29.12 -23.82 -10.78
C THR A 294 29.24 -22.97 -9.51
N THR A 295 29.91 -21.81 -9.57
CA THR A 295 30.05 -20.88 -8.44
C THR A 295 28.71 -20.30 -8.00
N MET A 296 27.75 -20.10 -8.92
CA MET A 296 26.44 -19.55 -8.62
C MET A 296 25.42 -20.57 -8.10
N ILE A 297 25.62 -21.86 -8.33
CA ILE A 297 24.64 -22.90 -7.94
C ILE A 297 24.34 -22.89 -6.43
N PRO A 298 25.32 -22.89 -5.51
CA PRO A 298 25.04 -22.89 -4.08
C PRO A 298 24.21 -21.68 -3.66
N VAL A 299 24.57 -20.49 -4.15
CA VAL A 299 23.86 -19.25 -3.81
C VAL A 299 22.43 -19.25 -4.35
N ALA A 300 22.23 -19.71 -5.59
CA ALA A 300 20.90 -19.88 -6.16
C ALA A 300 20.02 -20.84 -5.32
N ILE A 301 20.60 -21.94 -4.82
CA ILE A 301 19.93 -22.90 -3.95
C ILE A 301 19.49 -22.24 -2.65
N VAL A 302 20.34 -21.47 -2.00
CA VAL A 302 20.01 -20.76 -0.75
C VAL A 302 18.87 -19.77 -0.95
N ILE A 303 18.84 -19.06 -2.07
CA ILE A 303 17.71 -18.16 -2.41
C ILE A 303 16.40 -18.94 -2.63
N LEU A 304 16.46 -20.14 -3.22
CA LEU A 304 15.27 -21.01 -3.31
C LEU A 304 14.74 -21.46 -1.95
N TRP A 305 15.57 -21.44 -0.91
CA TRP A 305 15.15 -21.75 0.45
C TRP A 305 14.54 -20.53 1.20
N GLN A 306 14.70 -19.32 0.67
CA GLN A 306 14.18 -18.10 1.27
C GLN A 306 12.69 -18.22 1.63
N PRO A 307 11.77 -18.65 0.74
CA PRO A 307 10.35 -18.80 1.09
C PRO A 307 10.09 -19.79 2.23
N LEU A 308 10.84 -20.88 2.25
CA LEU A 308 10.74 -21.88 3.31
C LEU A 308 11.18 -21.33 4.67
N LEU A 309 12.26 -20.55 4.69
CA LEU A 309 12.76 -19.90 5.89
C LEU A 309 11.84 -18.78 6.36
N MET A 310 11.23 -18.03 5.43
CA MET A 310 10.20 -17.04 5.74
C MET A 310 9.00 -17.69 6.42
N ARG A 311 8.51 -18.82 5.89
CA ARG A 311 7.41 -19.59 6.47
C ARG A 311 7.76 -20.15 7.87
N GLY A 312 8.96 -20.68 8.02
CA GLY A 312 9.43 -21.26 9.28
C GLY A 312 9.68 -20.22 10.39
N GLY A 313 10.02 -19.01 10.01
CA GLY A 313 10.27 -17.88 10.91
C GLY A 313 9.08 -16.93 11.07
N ASP A 314 7.94 -17.20 10.42
CA ASP A 314 6.79 -16.29 10.34
C ASP A 314 7.16 -14.87 9.86
N VAL A 315 8.08 -14.83 8.89
CA VAL A 315 8.64 -13.59 8.33
C VAL A 315 7.84 -13.19 7.11
N ASN A 316 7.21 -12.03 7.16
CA ASN A 316 6.45 -11.48 6.04
C ASN A 316 7.36 -10.73 5.05
N VAL A 317 6.92 -10.67 3.78
CA VAL A 317 7.57 -9.83 2.77
C VAL A 317 7.28 -8.36 3.10
N ASN A 318 8.34 -7.57 3.18
CA ASN A 318 8.27 -6.12 3.33
C ASN A 318 9.38 -5.45 2.50
N VAL A 319 9.46 -4.12 2.53
CA VAL A 319 10.49 -3.36 1.80
C VAL A 319 11.90 -3.85 2.13
N PHE A 320 12.16 -4.19 3.40
CA PHE A 320 13.47 -4.61 3.87
C PHE A 320 13.75 -6.07 3.48
N THR A 321 12.80 -6.98 3.75
CA THR A 321 12.96 -8.41 3.44
C THR A 321 13.06 -8.69 1.94
N ALA A 322 12.45 -7.84 1.10
CA ALA A 322 12.57 -7.92 -0.35
C ALA A 322 14.01 -7.70 -0.86
N MET A 323 14.83 -6.94 -0.13
CA MET A 323 16.23 -6.68 -0.48
C MET A 323 17.18 -7.81 -0.06
N VAL A 324 16.77 -8.67 0.86
CA VAL A 324 17.62 -9.70 1.47
C VAL A 324 18.24 -10.60 0.41
N GLY A 325 17.46 -11.04 -0.58
CA GLY A 325 17.96 -11.90 -1.66
C GLY A 325 19.16 -11.30 -2.38
N SER A 326 19.10 -10.02 -2.76
CA SER A 326 20.20 -9.33 -3.45
C SER A 326 21.46 -9.18 -2.57
N ILE A 327 21.27 -8.94 -1.27
CA ILE A 327 22.39 -8.83 -0.32
C ILE A 327 23.04 -10.18 -0.10
N VAL A 328 22.25 -11.23 0.07
CA VAL A 328 22.77 -12.60 0.26
C VAL A 328 23.48 -13.11 -0.99
N PHE A 329 23.05 -12.73 -2.19
CA PHE A 329 23.81 -12.99 -3.41
C PHE A 329 25.22 -12.41 -3.33
N GLY A 330 25.37 -11.15 -2.90
CA GLY A 330 26.67 -10.49 -2.80
C GLY A 330 27.60 -11.20 -1.80
N ILE A 331 27.10 -11.53 -0.62
CA ILE A 331 27.88 -12.18 0.45
C ILE A 331 28.21 -13.64 0.07
N GLY A 332 27.20 -14.38 -0.38
CA GLY A 332 27.38 -15.81 -0.68
C GLY A 332 28.26 -16.08 -1.90
N VAL A 333 28.27 -15.18 -2.88
CA VAL A 333 29.13 -15.31 -4.06
C VAL A 333 30.62 -15.21 -3.71
N ASP A 334 30.98 -14.33 -2.77
CA ASP A 334 32.36 -14.13 -2.35
C ASP A 334 32.93 -15.42 -1.73
N ASP A 335 32.23 -16.04 -0.83
CA ASP A 335 32.60 -17.32 -0.22
C ASP A 335 32.72 -18.44 -1.27
N CYS A 336 31.82 -18.49 -2.23
CA CYS A 336 31.87 -19.45 -3.34
C CYS A 336 33.06 -19.23 -4.26
N ILE A 337 33.45 -17.98 -4.55
CA ILE A 337 34.62 -17.65 -5.34
C ILE A 337 35.89 -18.19 -4.66
N HIS A 338 36.07 -17.87 -3.37
CA HIS A 338 37.21 -18.33 -2.60
C HIS A 338 37.32 -19.87 -2.56
N MET A 339 36.19 -20.55 -2.35
CA MET A 339 36.18 -22.01 -2.33
C MET A 339 36.52 -22.62 -3.70
N ILE A 340 35.96 -22.11 -4.78
CA ILE A 340 36.21 -22.61 -6.15
C ILE A 340 37.64 -22.35 -6.56
N GLU A 341 38.23 -21.20 -6.27
CA GLU A 341 39.64 -20.92 -6.56
C GLU A 341 40.56 -21.91 -5.81
N ARG A 342 40.25 -22.18 -4.54
CA ARG A 342 41.01 -23.13 -3.76
C ARG A 342 40.91 -24.57 -4.29
N ILE A 343 39.71 -25.00 -4.69
CA ILE A 343 39.51 -26.33 -5.31
C ILE A 343 40.34 -26.45 -6.62
N ARG A 344 40.44 -25.38 -7.39
CA ARG A 344 41.26 -25.38 -8.62
C ARG A 344 42.74 -25.47 -8.30
N GLU A 345 43.24 -24.85 -7.26
CA GLU A 345 44.63 -24.93 -6.82
C GLU A 345 44.99 -26.31 -6.29
N GLU A 346 44.14 -26.92 -5.46
CA GLU A 346 44.39 -28.25 -4.87
C GLU A 346 44.06 -29.42 -5.83
N GLY A 347 43.37 -29.12 -6.94
CA GLY A 347 42.92 -30.08 -7.95
C GLY A 347 41.51 -30.62 -7.72
N GLU A 348 40.84 -30.91 -8.83
CA GLU A 348 39.45 -31.41 -8.86
C GLU A 348 39.36 -32.90 -8.48
N THR A 349 39.95 -33.30 -7.37
CA THR A 349 39.95 -34.68 -6.85
C THR A 349 39.27 -34.72 -5.47
N PRO A 350 38.77 -35.91 -5.02
CA PRO A 350 38.21 -36.03 -3.69
C PRO A 350 39.15 -35.58 -2.56
N THR A 351 40.46 -35.80 -2.75
CA THR A 351 41.50 -35.35 -1.79
C THR A 351 41.73 -33.84 -1.88
N GLY A 352 41.77 -33.26 -3.09
CA GLY A 352 41.88 -31.84 -3.31
C GLY A 352 40.67 -31.08 -2.73
N LEU A 353 39.48 -31.60 -2.90
CA LEU A 353 38.27 -31.03 -2.30
C LEU A 353 38.33 -31.04 -0.75
N ALA A 354 38.75 -32.16 -0.14
CA ALA A 354 38.91 -32.26 1.30
C ALA A 354 39.97 -31.26 1.84
N ASN A 355 41.09 -31.11 1.13
CA ASN A 355 42.12 -30.13 1.48
C ASN A 355 41.64 -28.67 1.34
N SER A 356 40.86 -28.37 0.30
CA SER A 356 40.27 -27.05 0.09
C SER A 356 39.35 -26.68 1.22
N ILE A 357 38.47 -27.59 1.67
CA ILE A 357 37.59 -27.38 2.84
C ILE A 357 38.41 -27.23 4.12
N GLU A 358 39.47 -28.00 4.31
CA GLU A 358 40.35 -27.89 5.49
C GLU A 358 41.02 -26.51 5.56
N SER A 359 41.50 -25.98 4.44
CA SER A 359 42.29 -24.73 4.42
C SER A 359 41.42 -23.46 4.33
N THR A 360 40.35 -23.46 3.52
CA THR A 360 39.51 -22.29 3.24
C THR A 360 38.22 -22.31 4.02
N GLY A 361 37.68 -23.51 4.27
CA GLY A 361 36.41 -23.65 5.02
C GLY A 361 36.47 -23.07 6.42
N GLN A 362 37.64 -23.15 7.12
CA GLN A 362 37.79 -22.48 8.42
C GLN A 362 37.66 -20.95 8.29
N THR A 363 38.29 -20.35 7.30
CA THR A 363 38.25 -18.89 7.09
C THR A 363 36.84 -18.44 6.73
N ILE A 364 36.15 -19.15 5.83
CA ILE A 364 34.77 -18.87 5.45
C ILE A 364 33.85 -18.99 6.69
N PHE A 365 34.04 -20.02 7.53
CA PHE A 365 33.25 -20.16 8.76
C PHE A 365 33.46 -18.98 9.72
N GLU A 366 34.73 -18.56 9.92
CA GLU A 366 35.07 -17.44 10.80
C GLU A 366 34.45 -16.11 10.30
N THR A 367 34.50 -15.87 8.97
CA THR A 367 33.89 -14.66 8.37
C THR A 367 32.37 -14.69 8.44
N SER A 368 31.74 -15.81 8.10
CA SER A 368 30.29 -15.98 8.18
C SER A 368 29.79 -15.90 9.61
N ALA A 369 30.48 -16.53 10.59
CA ALA A 369 30.13 -16.43 12.00
C ALA A 369 30.25 -14.99 12.54
N THR A 370 31.26 -14.25 12.11
CA THR A 370 31.45 -12.85 12.48
C THR A 370 30.35 -11.97 11.89
N THR A 371 30.00 -12.20 10.65
CA THR A 371 28.89 -11.51 9.95
C THR A 371 27.55 -11.79 10.64
N MET A 372 27.27 -13.07 10.94
CA MET A 372 26.08 -13.47 11.68
C MET A 372 26.02 -12.83 13.10
N ALA A 373 27.14 -12.78 13.81
CA ALA A 373 27.23 -12.12 15.11
C ALA A 373 26.91 -10.61 14.99
N GLY A 374 27.41 -9.94 13.97
CA GLY A 374 27.10 -8.54 13.69
C GLY A 374 25.61 -8.33 13.36
N ILE A 375 25.05 -9.17 12.50
CA ILE A 375 23.64 -9.12 12.11
C ILE A 375 22.70 -9.42 13.28
N SER A 376 23.10 -10.31 14.21
CA SER A 376 22.28 -10.66 15.37
C SER A 376 21.98 -9.47 16.29
N ALA A 377 22.79 -8.41 16.27
CA ALA A 377 22.48 -7.16 16.96
C ALA A 377 21.16 -6.53 16.45
N GLY A 378 20.77 -6.82 15.21
CA GLY A 378 19.50 -6.37 14.62
C GLY A 378 18.26 -6.98 15.28
N PHE A 379 18.38 -8.09 16.02
CA PHE A 379 17.26 -8.68 16.78
C PHE A 379 16.84 -7.81 17.99
N LEU A 380 17.63 -6.82 18.34
CA LEU A 380 17.32 -5.88 19.43
C LEU A 380 16.58 -4.63 18.91
N VAL A 381 16.31 -4.56 17.62
CA VAL A 381 15.61 -3.42 17.02
C VAL A 381 14.12 -3.54 17.30
N ALA A 382 13.55 -2.51 17.91
CA ALA A 382 12.12 -2.45 18.25
C ALA A 382 11.22 -2.15 17.03
N PHE A 383 11.64 -2.52 15.82
CA PHE A 383 10.91 -2.35 14.59
C PHE A 383 10.78 -3.70 13.88
N PRO A 384 9.60 -4.35 13.94
CA PRO A 384 9.42 -5.73 13.47
C PRO A 384 9.84 -5.95 12.02
N GLY A 385 9.62 -4.98 11.13
CA GLY A 385 10.04 -5.08 9.74
C GLY A 385 11.55 -5.20 9.57
N LEU A 386 12.34 -4.48 10.38
CA LEU A 386 13.79 -4.59 10.42
C LEU A 386 14.27 -5.84 11.18
N GLU A 387 13.61 -6.20 12.27
CA GLU A 387 13.89 -7.45 12.98
C GLU A 387 13.74 -8.65 12.05
N ASN A 388 12.64 -8.72 11.29
CA ASN A 388 12.39 -9.74 10.28
C ASN A 388 13.47 -9.76 9.16
N PHE A 389 13.93 -8.58 8.74
CA PHE A 389 15.03 -8.46 7.79
C PHE A 389 16.33 -9.08 8.34
N PHE A 390 16.73 -8.71 9.54
CA PHE A 390 17.93 -9.23 10.17
C PHE A 390 17.83 -10.72 10.47
N MET A 391 16.66 -11.19 10.90
CA MET A 391 16.41 -12.61 11.14
C MET A 391 16.53 -13.43 9.85
N LEU A 392 15.93 -12.96 8.76
CA LEU A 392 16.00 -13.65 7.47
C LEU A 392 17.42 -13.65 6.92
N MET A 393 18.14 -12.53 7.02
CA MET A 393 19.57 -12.47 6.64
C MET A 393 20.42 -13.43 7.46
N PHE A 394 20.24 -13.47 8.76
CA PHE A 394 20.95 -14.38 9.66
C PHE A 394 20.75 -15.85 9.26
N LEU A 395 19.50 -16.23 9.02
CA LEU A 395 19.18 -17.59 8.59
C LEU A 395 19.77 -17.92 7.23
N LEU A 396 19.60 -17.06 6.22
CA LEU A 396 20.10 -17.29 4.88
C LEU A 396 21.63 -17.38 4.82
N ILE A 397 22.36 -16.53 5.53
CA ILE A 397 23.83 -16.60 5.63
C ILE A 397 24.24 -17.88 6.35
N GLY A 398 23.55 -18.25 7.43
CA GLY A 398 23.82 -19.49 8.14
C GLY A 398 23.60 -20.75 7.30
N PHE A 399 22.67 -20.74 6.35
CA PHE A 399 22.43 -21.85 5.42
C PHE A 399 23.29 -21.77 4.16
N ALA A 400 23.83 -20.60 3.82
CA ALA A 400 24.76 -20.43 2.69
C ALA A 400 26.13 -21.03 2.98
N PHE A 401 26.53 -21.08 4.26
CA PHE A 401 27.74 -21.72 4.76
C PHE A 401 27.54 -23.22 4.93
#